data_36c25f9943e1da1085813d8ee074d736
#
_entry.id   36c25f9943e1da1085813d8ee074d736
#
_cell.length_a   1.000
_cell.length_b   1.000
_cell.length_c   1.000
_cell.angle_alpha   90.00
_cell.angle_beta   90.00
_cell.angle_gamma   90.00
#
_symmetry.space_group_name_H-M   'P 1'
#
loop_
_entity.id
_entity.type
_entity.pdbx_description
1 polymer ?
#
loop_
_entity_poly.entity_id
_entity_poly.type
_entity_poly.pdbx_seq_one_letter_code
_entity_poly.pdbx_strand_id
1 'polypeptide(L)'
;MINKKIELLAPAGDIEKLKTAIIYGADAVYFGGELFSLRAGAGNLSIDEIKEAMEFIHEHDAKGYMTINIYPHNDDIPPLKAYLEKIKDIPIDAFLVSDPGVMTIVKGIIPDAEIHISTQANTTNYMTAAFWVEQMGAKRIVAAREMSLEELREMKKVLPPDTEIEAFVHGAMCMSYSGRCLLSNFMVGRDANRGSCTHPCRWKYSLVEEKRPGEYYPVEEDDRGSYIMNSRDLCMLDKLPDLIDAGISSLKIEGRMKSPFYVATVVSAYRAALDAYLEDPDNYIFQEKWYKELCKASHREFYHGFYYSKPDSNGQNYSSSDYTREYSFIGVVRGYEPDIGLTIVEQRNKFCVGEDIEVFGPRTDYTDEIVREMYDENNNPIESAPHPQQIIKVKLSKTYPSDFILRKKKES
;
A
#
# COMPACT_ATOMS: atom_id res chain seq x y z
N MET A 1 -15.14 5.98 26.46
CA MET A 1 -15.32 6.52 25.09
C MET A 1 -13.92 6.81 24.57
N ILE A 2 -13.45 6.01 23.62
CA ILE A 2 -12.10 6.16 23.01
C ILE A 2 -12.26 7.21 21.92
N ASN A 3 -11.98 8.47 22.27
CA ASN A 3 -11.96 9.57 21.29
C ASN A 3 -10.57 9.62 20.60
N LYS A 4 -10.02 8.45 20.25
CA LYS A 4 -8.74 8.37 19.55
C LYS A 4 -9.05 8.19 18.06
N LYS A 5 -8.70 9.19 17.25
CA LYS A 5 -8.82 9.13 15.79
C LYS A 5 -7.99 7.93 15.30
N ILE A 6 -8.66 6.93 14.69
CA ILE A 6 -7.97 5.81 14.03
C ILE A 6 -7.57 6.29 12.64
N GLU A 7 -6.29 6.18 12.33
CA GLU A 7 -5.72 6.64 11.08
C GLU A 7 -5.72 5.53 10.02
N LEU A 8 -6.19 5.84 8.83
CA LEU A 8 -6.02 4.99 7.64
C LEU A 8 -4.81 5.49 6.86
N LEU A 9 -3.73 4.72 6.85
CA LEU A 9 -2.46 5.07 6.24
C LEU A 9 -2.27 4.33 4.92
N ALA A 10 -2.19 5.07 3.81
CA ALA A 10 -2.09 4.53 2.46
C ALA A 10 -0.68 4.67 1.86
N PRO A 11 -0.31 3.76 0.92
CA PRO A 11 0.96 3.81 0.23
C PRO A 11 0.93 4.81 -0.94
N ALA A 12 2.02 5.55 -1.13
CA ALA A 12 2.24 6.38 -2.30
C ALA A 12 3.60 6.07 -2.95
N GLY A 13 3.60 5.59 -4.19
CA GLY A 13 4.80 5.31 -4.95
C GLY A 13 5.21 6.44 -5.90
N ASP A 14 4.29 7.36 -6.17
CA ASP A 14 4.45 8.57 -6.98
C ASP A 14 3.36 9.59 -6.59
N ILE A 15 3.43 10.79 -7.18
CA ILE A 15 2.52 11.90 -6.86
C ILE A 15 1.05 11.58 -7.24
N GLU A 16 0.80 10.85 -8.32
CA GLU A 16 -0.56 10.46 -8.71
C GLU A 16 -1.19 9.54 -7.69
N LYS A 17 -0.47 8.52 -7.23
CA LYS A 17 -0.94 7.58 -6.19
C LYS A 17 -1.15 8.28 -4.86
N LEU A 18 -0.30 9.28 -4.54
CA LEU A 18 -0.43 10.09 -3.35
C LEU A 18 -1.75 10.86 -3.35
N LYS A 19 -1.99 11.63 -4.41
CA LYS A 19 -3.24 12.39 -4.59
C LYS A 19 -4.46 11.45 -4.58
N THR A 20 -4.37 10.34 -5.29
CA THR A 20 -5.42 9.30 -5.29
C THR A 20 -5.71 8.79 -3.88
N ALA A 21 -4.70 8.45 -3.08
CA ALA A 21 -4.89 7.95 -1.73
C ALA A 21 -5.66 8.93 -0.84
N ILE A 22 -5.28 10.19 -0.86
CA ILE A 22 -5.92 11.26 -0.06
C ILE A 22 -7.36 11.49 -0.54
N ILE A 23 -7.57 11.66 -1.85
CA ILE A 23 -8.91 11.88 -2.43
C ILE A 23 -9.86 10.73 -2.07
N TYR A 24 -9.38 9.49 -2.08
CA TYR A 24 -10.19 8.30 -1.77
C TYR A 24 -10.33 7.99 -0.28
N GLY A 25 -9.77 8.82 0.61
CA GLY A 25 -10.11 8.85 2.04
C GLY A 25 -9.02 8.34 2.98
N ALA A 26 -7.76 8.33 2.57
CA ALA A 26 -6.66 8.13 3.50
C ALA A 26 -6.49 9.35 4.42
N ASP A 27 -6.27 9.11 5.72
CA ASP A 27 -5.93 10.15 6.69
C ASP A 27 -4.44 10.52 6.62
N ALA A 28 -3.63 9.61 6.12
CA ALA A 28 -2.20 9.82 5.93
C ALA A 28 -1.66 8.99 4.76
N VAL A 29 -0.53 9.42 4.22
CA VAL A 29 0.19 8.69 3.18
C VAL A 29 1.66 8.50 3.56
N TYR A 30 2.23 7.34 3.20
CA TYR A 30 3.68 7.14 3.32
C TYR A 30 4.31 6.98 1.94
N PHE A 31 5.40 7.71 1.74
CA PHE A 31 6.11 7.79 0.46
C PHE A 31 7.61 7.69 0.66
N GLY A 32 8.35 7.52 -0.42
CA GLY A 32 9.80 7.56 -0.45
C GLY A 32 10.31 8.70 -1.30
N GLY A 33 11.41 9.30 -0.90
CA GLY A 33 12.20 10.11 -1.79
C GLY A 33 13.06 9.24 -2.72
N GLU A 34 13.75 9.86 -3.67
CA GLU A 34 14.64 9.19 -4.63
C GLU A 34 15.72 8.33 -3.97
N LEU A 35 16.11 8.69 -2.73
CA LEU A 35 17.19 8.04 -1.99
C LEU A 35 16.69 7.47 -0.66
N PHE A 36 17.40 6.43 -0.17
CA PHE A 36 17.28 5.86 1.17
C PHE A 36 15.93 5.23 1.54
N SER A 37 15.05 5.03 0.54
CA SER A 37 13.77 4.36 0.73
C SER A 37 13.77 2.96 0.13
N LEU A 38 13.10 2.01 0.81
CA LEU A 38 12.77 0.73 0.23
C LEU A 38 11.80 0.91 -0.96
N ARG A 39 11.77 -0.07 -1.88
CA ARG A 39 11.00 0.02 -3.14
C ARG A 39 11.63 1.00 -4.14
N ALA A 40 12.92 0.85 -4.42
CA ALA A 40 13.64 1.62 -5.42
C ALA A 40 12.97 1.59 -6.83
N GLY A 41 12.21 0.56 -7.15
CA GLY A 41 11.42 0.47 -8.39
C GLY A 41 10.05 1.17 -8.35
N ALA A 42 9.65 1.79 -7.23
CA ALA A 42 8.56 2.77 -7.21
C ALA A 42 9.05 4.07 -7.84
N GLY A 43 8.14 4.90 -8.34
CA GLY A 43 8.51 6.20 -8.92
C GLY A 43 9.36 7.04 -7.97
N ASN A 44 9.06 6.95 -6.65
CA ASN A 44 9.62 7.78 -5.59
C ASN A 44 9.53 9.28 -5.94
N LEU A 45 9.55 10.15 -4.95
CA LEU A 45 9.37 11.58 -5.19
C LEU A 45 10.71 12.31 -5.23
N SER A 46 10.89 13.15 -6.23
CA SER A 46 11.94 14.18 -6.23
C SER A 46 11.69 15.22 -5.12
N ILE A 47 12.68 16.01 -4.80
CA ILE A 47 12.56 17.05 -3.74
C ILE A 47 11.43 18.04 -4.06
N ASP A 48 11.27 18.41 -5.34
CA ASP A 48 10.22 19.35 -5.73
C ASP A 48 8.83 18.68 -5.68
N GLU A 49 8.72 17.43 -6.09
CA GLU A 49 7.49 16.64 -5.90
C GLU A 49 7.14 16.42 -4.42
N ILE A 50 8.14 16.28 -3.52
CA ILE A 50 7.88 16.21 -2.07
C ILE A 50 7.27 17.51 -1.56
N LYS A 51 7.72 18.67 -2.01
CA LYS A 51 7.12 19.96 -1.64
C LYS A 51 5.68 20.06 -2.12
N GLU A 52 5.44 19.79 -3.42
CA GLU A 52 4.08 19.76 -3.99
C GLU A 52 3.19 18.76 -3.24
N ALA A 53 3.71 17.57 -2.93
CA ALA A 53 3.01 16.54 -2.20
C ALA A 53 2.58 17.01 -0.81
N MET A 54 3.50 17.63 -0.04
CA MET A 54 3.20 18.11 1.31
C MET A 54 2.18 19.28 1.31
N GLU A 55 2.26 20.18 0.34
CA GLU A 55 1.24 21.23 0.14
C GLU A 55 -0.15 20.59 -0.08
N PHE A 56 -0.26 19.66 -1.04
CA PHE A 56 -1.50 18.97 -1.34
C PHE A 56 -2.05 18.19 -0.15
N ILE A 57 -1.18 17.47 0.59
CA ILE A 57 -1.56 16.69 1.78
C ILE A 57 -2.17 17.61 2.83
N HIS A 58 -1.51 18.72 3.15
CA HIS A 58 -1.95 19.64 4.19
C HIS A 58 -3.21 20.42 3.80
N GLU A 59 -3.39 20.75 2.51
CA GLU A 59 -4.63 21.32 1.99
C GLU A 59 -5.86 20.41 2.20
N HIS A 60 -5.63 19.10 2.37
CA HIS A 60 -6.68 18.11 2.59
C HIS A 60 -6.75 17.60 4.05
N ASP A 61 -6.15 18.32 5.01
CA ASP A 61 -6.10 17.97 6.44
C ASP A 61 -5.53 16.55 6.71
N ALA A 62 -4.66 16.06 5.82
CA ALA A 62 -4.00 14.76 5.92
C ALA A 62 -2.53 14.90 6.37
N LYS A 63 -1.85 13.77 6.55
CA LYS A 63 -0.43 13.72 6.96
C LYS A 63 0.45 12.99 5.95
N GLY A 64 1.70 13.43 5.84
CA GLY A 64 2.69 12.85 4.94
C GLY A 64 3.90 12.31 5.69
N TYR A 65 4.18 10.99 5.54
CA TYR A 65 5.27 10.31 6.22
C TYR A 65 6.33 9.84 5.23
N MET A 66 7.55 10.34 5.40
CA MET A 66 8.65 10.00 4.52
C MET A 66 9.43 8.79 5.03
N THR A 67 9.70 7.81 4.14
CA THR A 67 10.49 6.63 4.49
C THR A 67 11.97 6.86 4.27
N ILE A 68 12.78 6.63 5.32
CA ILE A 68 14.25 6.55 5.30
C ILE A 68 14.61 5.23 5.99
N ASN A 69 14.29 4.12 5.35
CA ASN A 69 14.21 2.82 6.01
C ASN A 69 14.97 1.69 5.30
N ILE A 70 15.99 2.01 4.50
CA ILE A 70 16.96 1.03 4.02
C ILE A 70 17.87 0.58 5.16
N TYR A 71 18.61 -0.53 4.97
CA TYR A 71 19.78 -0.85 5.78
C TYR A 71 20.99 -0.09 5.22
N PRO A 72 21.44 1.01 5.88
CA PRO A 72 22.54 1.82 5.38
C PRO A 72 23.88 1.14 5.66
N HIS A 73 24.83 1.33 4.73
CA HIS A 73 26.24 1.05 4.93
C HIS A 73 27.01 2.34 5.19
N ASN A 74 28.27 2.26 5.56
CA ASN A 74 29.07 3.45 5.89
C ASN A 74 29.11 4.47 4.74
N ASP A 75 29.14 3.99 3.48
CA ASP A 75 29.18 4.85 2.29
C ASP A 75 27.84 5.59 2.05
N ASP A 76 26.76 5.12 2.65
CA ASP A 76 25.44 5.78 2.56
C ASP A 76 25.34 6.98 3.52
N ILE A 77 26.17 7.06 4.56
CA ILE A 77 26.04 8.06 5.63
C ILE A 77 26.30 9.49 5.13
N PRO A 78 27.40 9.79 4.40
CA PRO A 78 27.62 11.14 3.89
C PRO A 78 26.52 11.63 2.94
N PRO A 79 26.07 10.85 1.92
CA PRO A 79 24.98 11.27 1.06
C PRO A 79 23.62 11.37 1.77
N LEU A 80 23.37 10.56 2.82
CA LEU A 80 22.15 10.70 3.63
C LEU A 80 22.12 12.07 4.34
N LYS A 81 23.23 12.47 4.97
CA LYS A 81 23.30 13.79 5.62
C LYS A 81 23.05 14.93 4.60
N ALA A 82 23.71 14.85 3.44
CA ALA A 82 23.52 15.86 2.39
C ALA A 82 22.09 15.90 1.85
N TYR A 83 21.39 14.76 1.82
CA TYR A 83 19.99 14.69 1.41
C TYR A 83 19.06 15.29 2.45
N LEU A 84 19.26 14.98 3.72
CA LEU A 84 18.47 15.55 4.83
C LEU A 84 18.59 17.06 4.92
N GLU A 85 19.79 17.62 4.71
CA GLU A 85 20.00 19.08 4.65
C GLU A 85 19.17 19.76 3.55
N LYS A 86 18.88 19.07 2.44
CA LYS A 86 18.06 19.59 1.34
C LYS A 86 16.56 19.58 1.63
N ILE A 87 16.11 18.67 2.49
CA ILE A 87 14.68 18.48 2.78
C ILE A 87 14.26 18.99 4.17
N LYS A 88 15.19 19.45 5.00
CA LYS A 88 14.94 19.83 6.39
C LYS A 88 13.89 20.92 6.59
N ASP A 89 13.71 21.79 5.60
CA ASP A 89 12.74 22.89 5.64
C ASP A 89 11.38 22.51 5.02
N ILE A 90 11.23 21.28 4.50
CA ILE A 90 9.95 20.77 4.00
C ILE A 90 9.13 20.27 5.22
N PRO A 91 7.86 20.66 5.37
CA PRO A 91 7.04 20.32 6.54
C PRO A 91 6.54 18.86 6.49
N ILE A 92 7.49 17.90 6.49
CA ILE A 92 7.20 16.47 6.55
C ILE A 92 6.72 16.13 7.96
N ASP A 93 5.54 15.48 8.09
CA ASP A 93 4.93 15.23 9.41
C ASP A 93 5.69 14.18 10.23
N ALA A 94 6.27 13.15 9.59
CA ALA A 94 7.12 12.18 10.29
C ALA A 94 8.08 11.44 9.33
N PHE A 95 9.12 10.86 9.92
CA PHE A 95 10.08 10.01 9.22
C PHE A 95 9.98 8.55 9.69
N LEU A 96 9.80 7.61 8.76
CA LEU A 96 9.85 6.18 9.04
C LEU A 96 11.30 5.69 8.94
N VAL A 97 11.88 5.33 10.07
CA VAL A 97 13.30 4.95 10.19
C VAL A 97 13.43 3.53 10.75
N SER A 98 14.43 2.77 10.30
CA SER A 98 14.67 1.39 10.77
C SER A 98 16.01 1.22 11.52
N ASP A 99 16.90 2.20 11.41
CA ASP A 99 18.27 2.14 11.92
C ASP A 99 18.52 3.22 12.97
N PRO A 100 19.13 2.88 14.16
CA PRO A 100 19.38 3.86 15.22
C PRO A 100 20.36 4.96 14.80
N GLY A 101 21.35 4.64 13.94
CA GLY A 101 22.30 5.62 13.40
C GLY A 101 21.61 6.63 12.51
N VAL A 102 20.72 6.15 11.61
CA VAL A 102 19.89 7.03 10.76
C VAL A 102 19.00 7.92 11.63
N MET A 103 18.35 7.36 12.65
CA MET A 103 17.53 8.15 13.58
C MET A 103 18.32 9.27 14.26
N THR A 104 19.54 8.97 14.71
CA THR A 104 20.43 9.95 15.31
C THR A 104 20.79 11.06 14.33
N ILE A 105 21.05 10.73 13.06
CA ILE A 105 21.34 11.69 12.01
C ILE A 105 20.14 12.57 11.70
N VAL A 106 18.94 11.98 11.55
CA VAL A 106 17.70 12.72 11.30
C VAL A 106 17.46 13.73 12.40
N LYS A 107 17.49 13.31 13.67
CA LYS A 107 17.31 14.20 14.82
C LYS A 107 18.42 15.25 14.98
N GLY A 108 19.63 14.94 14.52
CA GLY A 108 20.74 15.90 14.54
C GLY A 108 20.59 17.02 13.49
N ILE A 109 19.91 16.77 12.38
CA ILE A 109 19.70 17.75 11.29
C ILE A 109 18.32 18.41 11.39
N ILE A 110 17.31 17.65 11.80
CA ILE A 110 15.92 18.08 11.99
C ILE A 110 15.49 17.75 13.42
N PRO A 111 15.84 18.60 14.41
CA PRO A 111 15.66 18.28 15.84
C PRO A 111 14.22 17.97 16.24
N ASP A 112 13.25 18.64 15.62
CA ASP A 112 11.82 18.48 15.89
C ASP A 112 11.16 17.34 15.08
N ALA A 113 11.95 16.57 14.32
CA ALA A 113 11.43 15.48 13.51
C ALA A 113 10.69 14.43 14.35
N GLU A 114 9.43 14.18 14.03
CA GLU A 114 8.69 13.04 14.54
C GLU A 114 9.22 11.76 13.90
N ILE A 115 9.50 10.75 14.72
CA ILE A 115 10.07 9.47 14.25
C ILE A 115 9.08 8.34 14.47
N HIS A 116 8.79 7.62 13.40
CA HIS A 116 8.09 6.35 13.39
C HIS A 116 9.09 5.21 13.14
N ILE A 117 9.10 4.21 13.99
CA ILE A 117 9.98 3.05 13.78
C ILE A 117 9.39 2.15 12.72
N SER A 118 10.09 2.03 11.60
CA SER A 118 9.66 1.20 10.46
C SER A 118 9.57 -0.27 10.85
N THR A 119 8.65 -1.01 10.23
CA THR A 119 8.57 -2.48 10.31
C THR A 119 9.90 -3.17 9.95
N GLN A 120 10.76 -2.51 9.17
CA GLN A 120 12.10 -3.01 8.81
C GLN A 120 13.04 -3.11 10.02
N ALA A 121 12.77 -2.42 11.12
CA ALA A 121 13.49 -2.61 12.39
C ALA A 121 13.14 -3.96 13.04
N ASN A 122 12.12 -4.67 12.54
CA ASN A 122 11.68 -5.97 13.05
C ASN A 122 11.34 -5.94 14.54
N THR A 123 10.51 -4.99 14.95
CA THR A 123 10.05 -4.86 16.35
C THR A 123 8.97 -5.90 16.61
N THR A 124 9.35 -7.01 17.26
CA THR A 124 8.49 -8.18 17.49
C THR A 124 8.14 -8.38 18.98
N ASN A 125 8.55 -7.49 19.86
CA ASN A 125 8.27 -7.58 21.29
C ASN A 125 8.21 -6.21 21.95
N TYR A 126 7.51 -6.14 23.09
CA TYR A 126 7.27 -4.89 23.82
C TYR A 126 8.54 -4.28 24.43
N MET A 127 9.56 -5.07 24.76
CA MET A 127 10.82 -4.53 25.33
C MET A 127 11.61 -3.75 24.26
N THR A 128 11.66 -4.26 23.04
CA THR A 128 12.26 -3.53 21.91
C THR A 128 11.45 -2.28 21.57
N ALA A 129 10.12 -2.37 21.62
CA ALA A 129 9.25 -1.21 21.39
C ALA A 129 9.47 -0.14 22.48
N ALA A 130 9.54 -0.53 23.75
CA ALA A 130 9.85 0.38 24.87
C ALA A 130 11.22 1.06 24.71
N PHE A 131 12.25 0.32 24.30
CA PHE A 131 13.56 0.90 24.00
C PHE A 131 13.48 2.00 22.94
N TRP A 132 12.79 1.76 21.84
CA TRP A 132 12.62 2.76 20.79
C TRP A 132 11.92 4.04 21.29
N VAL A 133 10.91 3.87 22.13
CA VAL A 133 10.13 4.99 22.66
C VAL A 133 10.91 5.74 23.75
N GLU A 134 11.35 5.03 24.77
CA GLU A 134 11.93 5.63 25.99
C GLU A 134 13.36 6.12 25.80
N GLN A 135 14.18 5.36 25.06
CA GLN A 135 15.59 5.68 24.89
C GLN A 135 15.85 6.49 23.61
N MET A 136 15.09 6.21 22.56
CA MET A 136 15.31 6.85 21.26
C MET A 136 14.26 7.93 20.93
N GLY A 137 13.18 8.04 21.71
CA GLY A 137 12.15 9.06 21.57
C GLY A 137 11.29 8.89 20.32
N ALA A 138 11.02 7.65 19.91
CA ALA A 138 10.08 7.36 18.85
C ALA A 138 8.63 7.63 19.32
N LYS A 139 7.78 8.14 18.43
CA LYS A 139 6.36 8.41 18.71
C LYS A 139 5.46 7.26 18.31
N ARG A 140 5.84 6.53 17.25
CA ARG A 140 5.05 5.43 16.69
C ARG A 140 5.93 4.22 16.42
N ILE A 141 5.39 3.04 16.70
CA ILE A 141 6.00 1.76 16.37
C ILE A 141 5.18 1.10 15.25
N VAL A 142 5.79 0.89 14.09
CA VAL A 142 5.20 0.03 13.05
C VAL A 142 5.55 -1.41 13.40
N ALA A 143 4.58 -2.13 13.92
CA ALA A 143 4.76 -3.50 14.38
C ALA A 143 5.24 -4.42 13.24
N ALA A 144 6.03 -5.43 13.58
CA ALA A 144 6.37 -6.49 12.64
C ALA A 144 5.11 -7.26 12.25
N ARG A 145 5.04 -7.73 11.01
CA ARG A 145 3.86 -8.45 10.46
C ARG A 145 3.68 -9.84 11.07
N GLU A 146 4.68 -10.32 11.76
CA GLU A 146 4.76 -11.61 12.41
C GLU A 146 4.15 -11.63 13.83
N MET A 147 3.60 -10.50 14.28
CA MET A 147 2.97 -10.36 15.59
C MET A 147 1.48 -10.73 15.55
N SER A 148 1.05 -11.44 16.61
CA SER A 148 -0.35 -11.73 16.86
C SER A 148 -1.08 -10.56 17.54
N LEU A 149 -2.42 -10.57 17.51
CA LEU A 149 -3.23 -9.57 18.23
C LEU A 149 -2.94 -9.54 19.74
N GLU A 150 -2.68 -10.71 20.34
CA GLU A 150 -2.36 -10.78 21.78
C GLU A 150 -1.02 -10.10 22.09
N GLU A 151 0.01 -10.38 21.29
CA GLU A 151 1.33 -9.70 21.45
C GLU A 151 1.22 -8.18 21.25
N LEU A 152 0.35 -7.72 20.34
CA LEU A 152 0.09 -6.28 20.15
C LEU A 152 -0.63 -5.67 21.34
N ARG A 153 -1.62 -6.38 21.94
CA ARG A 153 -2.27 -5.94 23.20
C ARG A 153 -1.28 -5.86 24.36
N GLU A 154 -0.40 -6.84 24.49
CA GLU A 154 0.66 -6.82 25.50
C GLU A 154 1.63 -5.65 25.28
N MET A 155 2.05 -5.41 24.05
CA MET A 155 2.89 -4.26 23.68
C MET A 155 2.22 -2.94 24.07
N LYS A 156 0.92 -2.78 23.75
CA LYS A 156 0.18 -1.54 24.08
C LYS A 156 0.05 -1.31 25.58
N LYS A 157 -0.06 -2.36 26.39
CA LYS A 157 -0.13 -2.25 27.86
C LYS A 157 1.17 -1.74 28.48
N VAL A 158 2.31 -2.07 27.87
CA VAL A 158 3.65 -1.70 28.39
C VAL A 158 4.08 -0.31 27.93
N LEU A 159 3.72 0.08 26.72
CA LEU A 159 4.13 1.37 26.17
C LEU A 159 3.39 2.55 26.83
N PRO A 160 4.00 3.75 26.87
CA PRO A 160 3.32 4.98 27.29
C PRO A 160 1.98 5.15 26.56
N PRO A 161 0.93 5.67 27.21
CA PRO A 161 -0.42 5.77 26.64
C PRO A 161 -0.49 6.56 25.33
N ASP A 162 0.38 7.54 25.14
CA ASP A 162 0.49 8.40 23.96
C ASP A 162 1.29 7.78 22.83
N THR A 163 1.96 6.65 23.06
CA THR A 163 2.66 5.92 22.00
C THR A 163 1.66 5.27 21.04
N GLU A 164 1.85 5.50 19.76
CA GLU A 164 1.04 4.92 18.70
C GLU A 164 1.61 3.58 18.23
N ILE A 165 0.70 2.63 17.98
CA ILE A 165 1.04 1.38 17.31
C ILE A 165 0.37 1.40 15.92
N GLU A 166 1.18 1.21 14.90
CA GLU A 166 0.77 1.06 13.51
C GLU A 166 0.91 -0.41 13.11
N ALA A 167 -0.08 -0.95 12.41
CA ALA A 167 -0.06 -2.33 11.96
C ALA A 167 -0.50 -2.43 10.50
N PHE A 168 0.11 -3.36 9.74
CA PHE A 168 -0.34 -3.64 8.38
C PHE A 168 -1.67 -4.36 8.40
N VAL A 169 -2.61 -3.87 7.58
CA VAL A 169 -3.96 -4.44 7.48
C VAL A 169 -4.26 -5.03 6.11
N HIS A 170 -3.45 -4.69 5.10
CA HIS A 170 -3.70 -5.14 3.73
C HIS A 170 -2.43 -5.22 2.89
N GLY A 171 -2.42 -6.17 1.95
CA GLY A 171 -1.45 -6.29 0.87
C GLY A 171 -0.44 -7.42 1.06
N ALA A 172 0.63 -7.36 0.30
CA ALA A 172 1.58 -8.45 0.16
C ALA A 172 2.33 -8.78 1.45
N MET A 173 2.34 -10.06 1.83
CA MET A 173 3.17 -10.58 2.90
C MET A 173 4.54 -11.02 2.38
N CYS A 174 5.55 -10.97 3.24
CA CYS A 174 6.89 -11.47 2.96
C CYS A 174 7.05 -12.86 3.57
N MET A 175 7.82 -13.73 2.91
CA MET A 175 8.18 -15.05 3.41
C MET A 175 9.16 -14.98 4.60
N SER A 176 10.03 -13.99 4.59
CA SER A 176 11.03 -13.78 5.65
C SER A 176 10.53 -12.73 6.65
N TYR A 177 11.07 -12.78 7.86
CA TYR A 177 10.91 -11.68 8.82
C TYR A 177 11.20 -10.34 8.18
N SER A 178 10.46 -9.33 8.57
CA SER A 178 10.57 -7.96 8.06
C SER A 178 12.01 -7.45 8.18
N GLY A 179 12.60 -7.07 7.04
CA GLY A 179 13.98 -6.58 6.97
C GLY A 179 15.08 -7.63 7.14
N ARG A 180 14.81 -8.93 7.03
CA ARG A 180 15.78 -10.01 7.27
C ARG A 180 15.96 -10.98 6.09
N CYS A 181 15.69 -10.56 4.86
CA CYS A 181 15.74 -11.41 3.69
C CYS A 181 17.02 -11.21 2.88
N LEU A 182 17.77 -12.29 2.66
CA LEU A 182 18.93 -12.31 1.77
C LEU A 182 18.67 -13.03 0.44
N LEU A 183 17.48 -13.61 0.24
CA LEU A 183 17.21 -14.48 -0.90
C LEU A 183 17.40 -13.78 -2.25
N SER A 184 16.90 -12.54 -2.38
CA SER A 184 17.06 -11.77 -3.62
C SER A 184 18.52 -11.40 -3.90
N ASN A 185 19.29 -11.08 -2.87
CA ASN A 185 20.71 -10.82 -3.01
C ASN A 185 21.46 -12.10 -3.45
N PHE A 186 21.18 -13.22 -2.77
CA PHE A 186 21.81 -14.51 -3.10
C PHE A 186 21.50 -14.99 -4.51
N MET A 187 20.22 -14.89 -4.93
CA MET A 187 19.77 -15.44 -6.23
C MET A 187 20.16 -14.58 -7.43
N VAL A 188 20.16 -13.26 -7.29
CA VAL A 188 20.29 -12.32 -8.43
C VAL A 188 21.15 -11.09 -8.13
N GLY A 189 21.87 -11.04 -7.02
CA GLY A 189 22.73 -9.93 -6.66
C GLY A 189 22.00 -8.62 -6.32
N ARG A 190 20.67 -8.67 -6.10
CA ARG A 190 19.83 -7.49 -5.79
C ARG A 190 19.34 -7.53 -4.35
N ASP A 191 19.76 -6.55 -3.55
CA ASP A 191 19.50 -6.53 -2.12
C ASP A 191 18.06 -6.09 -1.79
N ALA A 192 17.29 -7.01 -1.20
CA ALA A 192 15.94 -6.75 -0.75
C ALA A 192 15.88 -5.71 0.39
N ASN A 193 16.90 -5.69 1.25
CA ASN A 193 16.97 -4.79 2.41
C ASN A 193 17.42 -3.36 2.02
N ARG A 194 17.78 -3.17 0.75
CA ARG A 194 18.12 -1.88 0.13
C ARG A 194 17.11 -1.46 -0.95
N GLY A 195 15.91 -2.05 -0.95
CA GLY A 195 14.82 -1.69 -1.86
C GLY A 195 14.79 -2.41 -3.20
N SER A 196 15.75 -3.32 -3.50
CA SER A 196 15.89 -3.96 -4.81
C SER A 196 15.39 -5.41 -4.87
N CYS A 197 14.36 -5.75 -4.06
CA CYS A 197 13.80 -7.10 -4.03
C CYS A 197 13.17 -7.50 -5.37
N THR A 198 13.61 -8.64 -5.93
CA THR A 198 13.07 -9.23 -7.16
C THR A 198 12.00 -10.29 -6.91
N HIS A 199 11.60 -10.46 -5.66
CA HIS A 199 10.59 -11.43 -5.22
C HIS A 199 10.90 -12.89 -5.62
N PRO A 200 12.12 -13.41 -5.44
CA PRO A 200 12.43 -14.77 -5.87
C PRO A 200 11.66 -15.83 -5.10
N CYS A 201 11.22 -15.54 -3.86
CA CYS A 201 10.33 -16.43 -3.10
C CYS A 201 8.97 -16.69 -3.78
N ARG A 202 8.66 -16.01 -4.88
CA ARG A 202 7.41 -16.14 -5.64
C ARG A 202 7.62 -16.74 -7.03
N TRP A 203 8.85 -17.11 -7.39
CA TRP A 203 9.16 -17.81 -8.62
C TRP A 203 8.76 -19.28 -8.50
N LYS A 204 8.50 -19.92 -9.62
CA LYS A 204 8.29 -21.36 -9.68
C LYS A 204 9.63 -22.07 -9.62
N TYR A 205 9.76 -23.03 -8.75
CA TYR A 205 10.95 -23.83 -8.59
C TYR A 205 10.63 -25.31 -8.76
N SER A 206 11.66 -26.08 -9.18
CA SER A 206 11.67 -27.52 -9.11
C SER A 206 13.02 -27.97 -8.57
N LEU A 207 13.03 -28.97 -7.73
CA LEU A 207 14.26 -29.61 -7.30
C LEU A 207 14.74 -30.53 -8.42
N VAL A 208 16.05 -30.48 -8.67
CA VAL A 208 16.75 -31.40 -9.58
C VAL A 208 17.86 -32.05 -8.79
N GLU A 209 17.88 -33.40 -8.77
CA GLU A 209 19.00 -34.12 -8.19
C GLU A 209 20.16 -34.11 -9.19
N GLU A 210 21.38 -33.77 -8.73
CA GLU A 210 22.55 -33.62 -9.57
C GLU A 210 22.85 -34.89 -10.41
N LYS A 211 22.59 -36.07 -9.85
CA LYS A 211 22.82 -37.38 -10.51
C LYS A 211 21.68 -37.81 -11.45
N ARG A 212 20.57 -37.05 -11.49
CA ARG A 212 19.42 -37.31 -12.35
C ARG A 212 19.01 -36.06 -13.12
N PRO A 213 19.87 -35.55 -13.99
CA PRO A 213 19.59 -34.36 -14.78
C PRO A 213 18.39 -34.62 -15.71
N GLY A 214 17.41 -33.68 -15.70
CA GLY A 214 16.19 -33.81 -16.51
C GLY A 214 14.97 -34.34 -15.77
N GLU A 215 15.13 -34.83 -14.54
CA GLU A 215 14.01 -35.14 -13.66
C GLU A 215 13.74 -33.94 -12.75
N TYR A 216 12.52 -33.38 -12.84
CA TYR A 216 12.09 -32.21 -12.09
C TYR A 216 11.09 -32.64 -11.01
N TYR A 217 11.44 -32.38 -9.77
CA TYR A 217 10.56 -32.63 -8.64
C TYR A 217 9.93 -31.30 -8.23
N PRO A 218 8.58 -31.13 -8.35
CA PRO A 218 7.93 -29.91 -7.91
C PRO A 218 8.19 -29.72 -6.41
N VAL A 219 8.37 -28.47 -6.01
CA VAL A 219 8.57 -28.12 -4.59
C VAL A 219 7.21 -27.85 -4.00
N GLU A 220 6.73 -28.77 -3.16
CA GLU A 220 5.45 -28.68 -2.45
C GLU A 220 5.71 -28.81 -0.94
N GLU A 221 4.86 -28.26 -0.10
CA GLU A 221 4.95 -28.42 1.36
C GLU A 221 4.14 -29.62 1.82
N ASP A 222 4.74 -30.38 2.72
CA ASP A 222 4.05 -31.37 3.52
C ASP A 222 4.30 -31.12 5.02
N ASP A 223 3.71 -31.93 5.89
CA ASP A 223 3.83 -31.82 7.36
C ASP A 223 5.28 -31.87 7.89
N ARG A 224 6.30 -31.95 7.04
CA ARG A 224 7.71 -32.20 7.38
C ARG A 224 8.70 -31.15 6.93
N GLY A 225 8.31 -30.16 6.12
CA GLY A 225 9.27 -29.15 5.64
C GLY A 225 8.70 -27.96 4.90
N SER A 226 9.44 -26.85 4.98
CA SER A 226 9.10 -25.56 4.35
C SER A 226 9.77 -25.42 3.00
N TYR A 227 9.05 -24.93 2.03
CA TYR A 227 9.49 -24.73 0.66
C TYR A 227 9.46 -23.23 0.34
N ILE A 228 10.14 -22.78 -0.73
CA ILE A 228 10.11 -21.39 -1.20
C ILE A 228 8.74 -21.13 -1.82
N MET A 229 7.92 -20.29 -1.17
CA MET A 229 6.49 -20.26 -1.40
C MET A 229 5.90 -18.89 -1.59
N ASN A 230 4.76 -18.86 -2.28
CA ASN A 230 3.98 -17.70 -2.63
C ASN A 230 2.96 -17.35 -1.53
N SER A 231 3.36 -16.50 -0.60
CA SER A 231 2.47 -16.07 0.49
C SER A 231 1.19 -15.43 -0.06
N ARG A 232 0.04 -15.76 0.55
CA ARG A 232 -1.23 -15.08 0.33
C ARG A 232 -1.10 -13.60 0.71
N ASP A 233 -2.04 -12.78 0.25
CA ASP A 233 -2.07 -11.36 0.61
C ASP A 233 -2.84 -11.18 1.93
N LEU A 234 -2.32 -10.31 2.81
CA LEU A 234 -2.98 -9.94 4.05
C LEU A 234 -4.27 -9.16 3.76
N CYS A 235 -5.34 -9.48 4.46
CA CYS A 235 -6.57 -8.69 4.47
C CYS A 235 -7.23 -8.77 5.86
N MET A 236 -7.39 -7.62 6.50
CA MET A 236 -8.03 -7.48 7.82
C MET A 236 -9.31 -6.63 7.75
N LEU A 237 -9.89 -6.48 6.56
CA LEU A 237 -11.04 -5.61 6.34
C LEU A 237 -12.28 -6.03 7.17
N ASP A 238 -12.49 -7.33 7.34
CA ASP A 238 -13.58 -7.91 8.15
C ASP A 238 -13.27 -7.96 9.66
N LYS A 239 -12.05 -7.56 10.05
CA LYS A 239 -11.52 -7.67 11.42
C LYS A 239 -11.01 -6.34 11.99
N LEU A 240 -11.48 -5.21 11.46
CA LEU A 240 -11.08 -3.87 11.95
C LEU A 240 -11.34 -3.68 13.45
N PRO A 241 -12.50 -4.11 14.01
CA PRO A 241 -12.73 -4.01 15.46
C PRO A 241 -11.65 -4.67 16.30
N ASP A 242 -11.21 -5.88 15.93
CA ASP A 242 -10.21 -6.65 16.68
C ASP A 242 -8.85 -5.93 16.75
N LEU A 243 -8.46 -5.26 15.65
CA LEU A 243 -7.24 -4.44 15.59
C LEU A 243 -7.33 -3.21 16.48
N ILE A 244 -8.45 -2.51 16.41
CA ILE A 244 -8.70 -1.28 17.19
C ILE A 244 -8.75 -1.62 18.69
N ASP A 245 -9.41 -2.70 19.05
CA ASP A 245 -9.46 -3.23 20.43
C ASP A 245 -8.09 -3.70 20.93
N ALA A 246 -7.23 -4.16 20.04
CA ALA A 246 -5.84 -4.47 20.38
C ALA A 246 -4.97 -3.22 20.62
N GLY A 247 -5.52 -2.01 20.42
CA GLY A 247 -4.85 -0.74 20.67
C GLY A 247 -4.08 -0.19 19.48
N ILE A 248 -4.35 -0.70 18.27
CA ILE A 248 -3.80 -0.16 17.03
C ILE A 248 -4.45 1.19 16.74
N SER A 249 -3.65 2.19 16.43
CA SER A 249 -4.08 3.56 16.14
C SER A 249 -3.88 3.95 14.68
N SER A 250 -3.07 3.20 13.92
CA SER A 250 -2.85 3.44 12.49
C SER A 250 -2.93 2.12 11.70
N LEU A 251 -3.82 2.09 10.72
CA LEU A 251 -4.13 0.96 9.85
C LEU A 251 -3.39 1.14 8.52
N LYS A 252 -2.30 0.39 8.33
CA LYS A 252 -1.41 0.56 7.18
C LYS A 252 -1.71 -0.38 6.03
N ILE A 253 -1.91 0.19 4.86
CA ILE A 253 -2.04 -0.54 3.59
C ILE A 253 -0.67 -0.67 2.93
N GLU A 254 -0.28 -1.88 2.48
CA GLU A 254 0.91 -2.11 1.65
C GLU A 254 0.55 -2.00 0.17
N GLY A 255 1.39 -1.35 -0.63
CA GLY A 255 1.12 -1.26 -2.06
C GLY A 255 1.87 -0.17 -2.83
N ARG A 256 3.03 0.32 -2.37
CA ARG A 256 3.78 1.39 -3.07
C ARG A 256 4.08 1.10 -4.54
N MET A 257 4.21 -0.18 -4.92
CA MET A 257 4.45 -0.63 -6.30
C MET A 257 3.16 -0.88 -7.09
N LYS A 258 2.00 -0.70 -6.47
CA LYS A 258 0.69 -0.95 -7.09
C LYS A 258 0.22 0.27 -7.91
N SER A 259 -0.85 0.08 -8.72
CA SER A 259 -1.44 1.14 -9.55
C SER A 259 -2.30 2.12 -8.74
N PRO A 260 -2.62 3.32 -9.29
CA PRO A 260 -3.61 4.22 -8.70
C PRO A 260 -4.97 3.55 -8.49
N PHE A 261 -5.40 2.68 -9.41
CA PHE A 261 -6.62 1.89 -9.28
C PHE A 261 -6.63 1.00 -8.03
N TYR A 262 -5.51 0.31 -7.75
CA TYR A 262 -5.38 -0.48 -6.53
C TYR A 262 -5.50 0.40 -5.28
N VAL A 263 -4.80 1.53 -5.26
CA VAL A 263 -4.82 2.46 -4.12
C VAL A 263 -6.24 2.97 -3.89
N ALA A 264 -6.91 3.47 -4.93
CA ALA A 264 -8.28 3.95 -4.86
C ALA A 264 -9.25 2.90 -4.31
N THR A 265 -9.22 1.69 -4.90
CA THR A 265 -10.14 0.60 -4.53
C THR A 265 -9.93 0.14 -3.10
N VAL A 266 -8.67 -0.08 -2.69
CA VAL A 266 -8.36 -0.58 -1.34
C VAL A 266 -8.66 0.49 -0.29
N VAL A 267 -8.22 1.73 -0.51
CA VAL A 267 -8.47 2.83 0.43
C VAL A 267 -9.97 3.08 0.60
N SER A 268 -10.75 3.11 -0.48
CA SER A 268 -12.22 3.28 -0.41
C SER A 268 -12.89 2.18 0.42
N ALA A 269 -12.51 0.91 0.19
CA ALA A 269 -13.11 -0.21 0.92
C ALA A 269 -12.80 -0.14 2.43
N TYR A 270 -11.53 0.14 2.79
CA TYR A 270 -11.13 0.31 4.19
C TYR A 270 -11.75 1.54 4.83
N ARG A 271 -11.83 2.66 4.10
CA ARG A 271 -12.45 3.89 4.59
C ARG A 271 -13.94 3.68 4.89
N ALA A 272 -14.68 3.04 3.98
CA ALA A 272 -16.09 2.75 4.18
C ALA A 272 -16.36 1.84 5.38
N ALA A 273 -15.55 0.79 5.55
CA ALA A 273 -15.67 -0.11 6.69
C ALA A 273 -15.28 0.57 8.02
N LEU A 274 -14.21 1.38 8.00
CA LEU A 274 -13.74 2.09 9.19
C LEU A 274 -14.72 3.19 9.62
N ASP A 275 -15.26 3.97 8.67
CA ASP A 275 -16.28 5.01 8.97
C ASP A 275 -17.52 4.38 9.58
N ALA A 276 -18.02 3.28 9.02
CA ALA A 276 -19.18 2.56 9.56
C ALA A 276 -18.92 2.03 10.99
N TYR A 277 -17.70 1.54 11.27
CA TYR A 277 -17.33 1.12 12.62
C TYR A 277 -17.26 2.30 13.58
N LEU A 278 -16.64 3.41 13.17
CA LEU A 278 -16.49 4.59 14.03
C LEU A 278 -17.80 5.31 14.30
N GLU A 279 -18.77 5.23 13.39
CA GLU A 279 -20.10 5.80 13.54
C GLU A 279 -20.91 5.08 14.64
N ASP A 280 -20.89 3.73 14.64
CA ASP A 280 -21.60 2.92 15.64
C ASP A 280 -20.83 1.64 15.97
N PRO A 281 -19.80 1.71 16.86
CA PRO A 281 -18.99 0.55 17.21
C PRO A 281 -19.76 -0.61 17.84
N ASP A 282 -20.81 -0.28 18.63
CA ASP A 282 -21.57 -1.29 19.39
C ASP A 282 -22.51 -2.13 18.49
N ASN A 283 -22.96 -1.56 17.37
CA ASN A 283 -23.83 -2.24 16.41
C ASN A 283 -23.17 -2.48 15.05
N TYR A 284 -21.84 -2.38 14.97
CA TYR A 284 -21.12 -2.58 13.72
C TYR A 284 -21.36 -3.97 13.12
N ILE A 285 -21.76 -4.00 11.86
CA ILE A 285 -21.90 -5.22 11.06
C ILE A 285 -21.10 -5.06 9.79
N PHE A 286 -20.13 -5.96 9.58
CA PHE A 286 -19.35 -6.00 8.36
C PHE A 286 -20.25 -6.23 7.14
N GLN A 287 -20.06 -5.42 6.08
CA GLN A 287 -20.83 -5.53 4.85
C GLN A 287 -20.00 -6.19 3.75
N GLU A 288 -20.52 -7.29 3.22
CA GLU A 288 -19.90 -8.07 2.15
C GLU A 288 -19.61 -7.25 0.88
N LYS A 289 -20.33 -6.15 0.65
CA LYS A 289 -20.09 -5.27 -0.49
C LYS A 289 -18.68 -4.65 -0.47
N TRP A 290 -18.13 -4.35 0.71
CA TRP A 290 -16.77 -3.79 0.84
C TRP A 290 -15.72 -4.81 0.42
N TYR A 291 -15.91 -6.07 0.80
CA TYR A 291 -15.02 -7.17 0.39
C TYR A 291 -15.10 -7.42 -1.12
N LYS A 292 -16.30 -7.44 -1.70
CA LYS A 292 -16.51 -7.57 -3.15
C LYS A 292 -15.85 -6.42 -3.92
N GLU A 293 -15.94 -5.19 -3.39
CA GLU A 293 -15.26 -4.05 -3.98
C GLU A 293 -13.73 -4.21 -3.92
N LEU A 294 -13.20 -4.60 -2.77
CA LEU A 294 -11.79 -4.86 -2.58
C LEU A 294 -11.24 -5.90 -3.57
N CYS A 295 -11.98 -6.97 -3.84
CA CYS A 295 -11.59 -8.03 -4.78
C CYS A 295 -11.47 -7.56 -6.23
N LYS A 296 -11.98 -6.39 -6.59
CA LYS A 296 -11.79 -5.81 -7.92
C LYS A 296 -10.37 -5.31 -8.16
N ALA A 297 -9.63 -4.96 -7.10
CA ALA A 297 -8.20 -4.69 -7.18
C ALA A 297 -7.39 -5.99 -7.39
N SER A 298 -6.20 -5.87 -7.96
CA SER A 298 -5.32 -7.04 -8.16
C SER A 298 -4.83 -7.61 -6.83
N HIS A 299 -5.14 -8.85 -6.55
CA HIS A 299 -4.82 -9.52 -5.29
C HIS A 299 -4.46 -11.00 -5.49
N ARG A 300 -3.84 -11.61 -4.48
CA ARG A 300 -3.81 -13.05 -4.27
C ARG A 300 -4.93 -13.43 -3.30
N GLU A 301 -5.13 -14.73 -3.11
CA GLU A 301 -6.03 -15.18 -2.05
C GLU A 301 -5.71 -14.48 -0.73
N PHE A 302 -6.74 -14.06 -0.02
CA PHE A 302 -6.61 -13.32 1.23
C PHE A 302 -6.55 -14.23 2.45
N TYR A 303 -5.83 -13.77 3.49
CA TYR A 303 -5.80 -14.38 4.81
C TYR A 303 -5.47 -13.32 5.88
N HIS A 304 -5.60 -13.69 7.14
CA HIS A 304 -5.40 -12.75 8.26
C HIS A 304 -3.94 -12.67 8.78
N GLY A 305 -2.98 -13.22 8.04
CA GLY A 305 -1.57 -13.18 8.45
C GLY A 305 -1.33 -13.93 9.76
N PHE A 306 -0.53 -13.32 10.63
CA PHE A 306 -0.18 -13.86 11.94
C PHE A 306 -1.13 -13.42 13.06
N TYR A 307 -2.15 -12.61 12.78
CA TYR A 307 -2.96 -11.98 13.81
C TYR A 307 -3.71 -12.95 14.72
N TYR A 308 -4.17 -14.09 14.21
CA TYR A 308 -4.92 -15.08 14.99
C TYR A 308 -4.13 -16.37 15.26
N SER A 309 -3.22 -16.73 14.37
CA SER A 309 -2.39 -17.94 14.49
C SER A 309 -1.11 -17.80 13.67
N LYS A 310 -0.11 -18.60 13.96
CA LYS A 310 1.04 -18.72 13.04
C LYS A 310 0.53 -19.31 11.74
N PRO A 311 0.82 -18.67 10.58
CA PRO A 311 0.49 -19.24 9.29
C PRO A 311 1.17 -20.59 9.12
N ASP A 312 0.37 -21.59 8.83
CA ASP A 312 0.79 -22.92 8.38
C ASP A 312 0.77 -23.00 6.85
N SER A 313 0.65 -24.19 6.31
CA SER A 313 0.44 -24.43 4.88
C SER A 313 -0.70 -23.58 4.28
N ASN A 314 -1.75 -23.26 5.04
CA ASN A 314 -2.87 -22.44 4.58
C ASN A 314 -2.49 -20.95 4.35
N GLY A 315 -1.35 -20.47 4.86
CA GLY A 315 -0.83 -19.13 4.61
C GLY A 315 -0.18 -18.95 3.23
N GLN A 316 -0.08 -20.01 2.43
CA GLN A 316 0.58 -20.05 1.14
C GLN A 316 -0.42 -20.35 0.01
N ASN A 317 -0.12 -19.88 -1.19
CA ASN A 317 -0.88 -20.19 -2.39
C ASN A 317 -0.09 -21.17 -3.26
N TYR A 318 -0.53 -22.44 -3.28
CA TYR A 318 0.12 -23.52 -4.03
C TYR A 318 -0.35 -23.63 -5.49
N SER A 319 -1.57 -23.16 -5.77
CA SER A 319 -2.21 -23.36 -7.07
C SER A 319 -1.67 -22.41 -8.14
N SER A 320 -1.30 -21.18 -7.76
CA SER A 320 -0.83 -20.17 -8.71
C SER A 320 0.03 -19.10 -8.01
N SER A 321 1.10 -18.66 -8.68
CA SER A 321 1.86 -17.46 -8.31
C SER A 321 1.20 -16.17 -8.83
N ASP A 322 0.15 -16.29 -9.63
CA ASP A 322 -0.48 -15.17 -10.34
C ASP A 322 -1.43 -14.38 -9.44
N TYR A 323 -1.59 -13.11 -9.79
CA TYR A 323 -2.60 -12.26 -9.21
C TYR A 323 -3.95 -12.49 -9.88
N THR A 324 -5.01 -12.62 -9.09
CA THR A 324 -6.37 -12.45 -9.58
C THR A 324 -6.56 -11.01 -10.06
N ARG A 325 -7.05 -10.85 -11.29
CA ARG A 325 -7.24 -9.56 -11.94
C ARG A 325 -8.49 -9.59 -12.78
N GLU A 326 -9.64 -9.55 -12.14
CA GLU A 326 -10.94 -9.63 -12.84
C GLU A 326 -11.33 -8.32 -13.50
N TYR A 327 -10.78 -7.19 -13.06
CA TYR A 327 -11.07 -5.87 -13.59
C TYR A 327 -9.85 -5.22 -14.24
N SER A 328 -10.10 -4.44 -15.28
CA SER A 328 -9.12 -3.57 -15.93
C SER A 328 -9.39 -2.12 -15.56
N PHE A 329 -8.35 -1.41 -15.14
CA PHE A 329 -8.35 0.04 -14.99
C PHE A 329 -8.29 0.67 -16.39
N ILE A 330 -9.35 1.33 -16.85
CA ILE A 330 -9.45 1.83 -18.22
C ILE A 330 -9.33 3.33 -18.36
N GLY A 331 -9.58 4.11 -17.30
CA GLY A 331 -9.43 5.55 -17.37
C GLY A 331 -9.67 6.28 -16.05
N VAL A 332 -9.32 7.56 -16.06
CA VAL A 332 -9.58 8.53 -14.99
C VAL A 332 -10.32 9.72 -15.58
N VAL A 333 -11.38 10.15 -14.91
CA VAL A 333 -12.09 11.39 -15.28
C VAL A 333 -11.18 12.57 -14.98
N ARG A 334 -10.98 13.44 -15.98
CA ARG A 334 -10.19 14.67 -15.84
C ARG A 334 -11.05 15.94 -15.89
N GLY A 335 -12.30 15.80 -16.24
CA GLY A 335 -13.24 16.92 -16.29
C GLY A 335 -14.51 16.60 -17.08
N TYR A 336 -15.25 17.65 -17.34
CA TYR A 336 -16.50 17.60 -18.12
C TYR A 336 -16.60 18.83 -19.00
N GLU A 337 -17.03 18.65 -20.24
CA GLU A 337 -17.23 19.72 -21.22
C GLU A 337 -18.73 19.99 -21.39
N PRO A 338 -19.28 21.01 -20.70
CA PRO A 338 -20.72 21.23 -20.62
C PRO A 338 -21.36 21.53 -21.97
N ASP A 339 -20.65 22.26 -22.85
CA ASP A 339 -21.19 22.70 -24.14
C ASP A 339 -21.53 21.54 -25.09
N ILE A 340 -20.83 20.44 -24.96
CA ILE A 340 -21.06 19.23 -25.78
C ILE A 340 -21.52 18.03 -24.94
N GLY A 341 -21.58 18.17 -23.62
CA GLY A 341 -22.09 17.16 -22.71
C GLY A 341 -21.24 15.89 -22.63
N LEU A 342 -19.91 16.02 -22.70
CA LEU A 342 -18.96 14.92 -22.71
C LEU A 342 -18.05 14.93 -21.47
N THR A 343 -17.78 13.75 -20.94
CA THR A 343 -16.80 13.55 -19.87
C THR A 343 -15.40 13.41 -20.48
N ILE A 344 -14.46 14.21 -19.99
CA ILE A 344 -13.04 14.13 -20.38
C ILE A 344 -12.39 13.00 -19.58
N VAL A 345 -11.79 12.03 -20.27
CA VAL A 345 -11.18 10.85 -19.65
C VAL A 345 -9.74 10.71 -20.15
N GLU A 346 -8.81 10.51 -19.22
CA GLU A 346 -7.46 10.05 -19.53
C GLU A 346 -7.44 8.52 -19.53
N GLN A 347 -7.20 7.94 -20.70
CA GLN A 347 -7.20 6.51 -20.93
C GLN A 347 -6.03 5.82 -20.20
N ARG A 348 -6.26 4.62 -19.65
CA ARG A 348 -5.24 3.80 -18.97
C ARG A 348 -5.09 2.42 -19.60
N ASN A 349 -6.15 1.85 -20.13
CA ASN A 349 -6.15 0.64 -20.94
C ASN A 349 -7.21 0.78 -22.03
N LYS A 350 -7.04 0.01 -23.11
CA LYS A 350 -7.95 0.03 -24.27
C LYS A 350 -9.39 -0.30 -23.85
N PHE A 351 -10.32 0.53 -24.31
CA PHE A 351 -11.75 0.26 -24.28
C PHE A 351 -12.43 0.85 -25.52
N CYS A 352 -13.66 0.42 -25.76
CA CYS A 352 -14.39 0.68 -27.01
C CYS A 352 -15.79 1.22 -26.73
N VAL A 353 -16.37 1.84 -27.77
CA VAL A 353 -17.80 2.17 -27.80
C VAL A 353 -18.62 0.89 -27.68
N GLY A 354 -19.71 0.93 -26.91
CA GLY A 354 -20.62 -0.19 -26.64
C GLY A 354 -20.21 -1.06 -25.45
N GLU A 355 -19.05 -0.88 -24.86
CA GLU A 355 -18.64 -1.67 -23.69
C GLU A 355 -19.35 -1.21 -22.40
N ASP A 356 -19.69 -2.20 -21.56
CA ASP A 356 -20.13 -1.99 -20.18
C ASP A 356 -18.93 -1.67 -19.30
N ILE A 357 -19.05 -0.61 -18.50
CA ILE A 357 -18.02 -0.12 -17.61
C ILE A 357 -18.61 0.22 -16.24
N GLU A 358 -17.77 0.26 -15.24
CA GLU A 358 -18.09 0.82 -13.93
C GLU A 358 -17.32 2.13 -13.72
N VAL A 359 -18.03 3.16 -13.23
CA VAL A 359 -17.43 4.43 -12.78
C VAL A 359 -17.60 4.55 -11.28
N PHE A 360 -16.51 4.72 -10.55
CA PHE A 360 -16.55 4.89 -9.10
C PHE A 360 -15.66 6.05 -8.64
N GLY A 361 -16.04 6.66 -7.54
CA GLY A 361 -15.35 7.78 -6.96
C GLY A 361 -15.22 7.69 -5.45
N PRO A 362 -14.62 8.72 -4.83
CA PRO A 362 -14.40 8.76 -3.39
C PRO A 362 -15.71 8.64 -2.62
N ARG A 363 -15.76 7.72 -1.63
CA ARG A 363 -16.90 7.53 -0.71
C ARG A 363 -18.26 7.30 -1.39
N THR A 364 -18.24 6.78 -2.63
CA THR A 364 -19.47 6.47 -3.38
C THR A 364 -19.47 5.02 -3.84
N ASP A 365 -20.65 4.42 -3.94
CA ASP A 365 -20.82 3.17 -4.64
C ASP A 365 -20.54 3.40 -6.14
N TYR A 366 -20.10 2.36 -6.86
CA TYR A 366 -19.90 2.46 -8.30
C TYR A 366 -21.24 2.59 -9.05
N THR A 367 -21.16 3.11 -10.26
CA THR A 367 -22.29 3.21 -11.20
C THR A 367 -21.94 2.44 -12.44
N ASP A 368 -22.86 1.57 -12.88
CA ASP A 368 -22.77 0.92 -14.17
C ASP A 368 -23.08 1.93 -15.29
N GLU A 369 -22.25 1.94 -16.32
CA GLU A 369 -22.33 2.81 -17.47
C GLU A 369 -22.07 2.03 -18.76
N ILE A 370 -22.59 2.54 -19.88
CA ILE A 370 -22.27 2.07 -21.22
C ILE A 370 -21.57 3.19 -21.96
N VAL A 371 -20.45 2.90 -22.59
CA VAL A 371 -19.74 3.87 -23.46
C VAL A 371 -20.54 4.08 -24.73
N ARG A 372 -21.35 5.13 -24.78
CA ARG A 372 -22.27 5.36 -25.89
C ARG A 372 -21.60 5.98 -27.12
N GLU A 373 -20.75 6.94 -26.89
CA GLU A 373 -20.01 7.67 -27.91
C GLU A 373 -18.62 8.01 -27.37
N MET A 374 -17.64 8.05 -28.23
CA MET A 374 -16.27 8.39 -27.89
C MET A 374 -15.68 9.31 -28.96
N TYR A 375 -14.91 10.29 -28.52
CA TYR A 375 -14.27 11.28 -29.39
C TYR A 375 -12.81 11.46 -28.97
N ASP A 376 -11.95 11.81 -29.94
CA ASP A 376 -10.60 12.26 -29.65
C ASP A 376 -10.61 13.69 -29.06
N GLU A 377 -9.44 14.21 -28.70
CA GLU A 377 -9.30 15.57 -28.17
C GLU A 377 -9.77 16.67 -29.13
N ASN A 378 -9.78 16.40 -30.43
CA ASN A 378 -10.23 17.31 -31.50
C ASN A 378 -11.73 17.16 -31.83
N ASN A 379 -12.49 16.40 -31.04
CA ASN A 379 -13.91 16.07 -31.25
C ASN A 379 -14.18 15.24 -32.49
N ASN A 380 -13.21 14.50 -33.02
CA ASN A 380 -13.49 13.50 -34.07
C ASN A 380 -14.01 12.22 -33.43
N PRO A 381 -15.08 11.61 -33.95
CA PRO A 381 -15.60 10.36 -33.41
C PRO A 381 -14.59 9.22 -33.62
N ILE A 382 -14.43 8.40 -32.56
CA ILE A 382 -13.56 7.22 -32.55
C ILE A 382 -14.30 6.03 -31.96
N GLU A 383 -13.97 4.82 -32.41
CA GLU A 383 -14.58 3.57 -31.91
C GLU A 383 -13.84 2.98 -30.71
N SER A 384 -12.59 3.38 -30.49
CA SER A 384 -11.78 2.88 -29.38
C SER A 384 -10.67 3.83 -28.98
N ALA A 385 -10.22 3.73 -27.74
CA ALA A 385 -9.08 4.46 -27.17
C ALA A 385 -7.89 3.49 -26.95
N PRO A 386 -7.00 3.29 -27.92
CA PRO A 386 -5.94 2.29 -27.84
C PRO A 386 -4.64 2.79 -27.22
N HIS A 387 -4.42 4.10 -27.13
CA HIS A 387 -3.13 4.67 -26.75
C HIS A 387 -3.08 5.03 -25.26
N PRO A 388 -2.05 4.59 -24.51
CA PRO A 388 -1.88 4.94 -23.10
C PRO A 388 -1.87 6.45 -22.89
N GLN A 389 -2.58 6.91 -21.84
CA GLN A 389 -2.69 8.31 -21.44
C GLN A 389 -3.33 9.24 -22.52
N GLN A 390 -3.97 8.66 -23.53
CA GLN A 390 -4.71 9.44 -24.50
C GLN A 390 -5.86 10.18 -23.80
N ILE A 391 -6.00 11.46 -24.08
CA ILE A 391 -7.17 12.24 -23.65
C ILE A 391 -8.29 12.01 -24.64
N ILE A 392 -9.42 11.59 -24.15
CA ILE A 392 -10.63 11.32 -24.94
C ILE A 392 -11.83 11.97 -24.28
N LYS A 393 -12.89 12.11 -25.02
CA LYS A 393 -14.20 12.58 -24.53
C LYS A 393 -15.22 11.48 -24.72
N VAL A 394 -15.98 11.16 -23.66
CA VAL A 394 -16.89 10.02 -23.62
C VAL A 394 -18.28 10.47 -23.22
N LYS A 395 -19.29 9.96 -23.93
CA LYS A 395 -20.71 10.16 -23.58
C LYS A 395 -21.13 9.13 -22.55
N LEU A 396 -21.36 9.59 -21.32
CA LEU A 396 -21.88 8.81 -20.21
C LEU A 396 -23.31 9.25 -19.85
N SER A 397 -24.00 8.47 -19.01
CA SER A 397 -25.40 8.76 -18.65
C SER A 397 -25.54 10.00 -17.76
N LYS A 398 -24.49 10.30 -16.99
CA LYS A 398 -24.42 11.46 -16.08
C LYS A 398 -23.01 12.07 -16.07
N THR A 399 -22.89 13.22 -15.43
CA THR A 399 -21.60 13.90 -15.19
C THR A 399 -20.90 13.29 -13.96
N TYR A 400 -19.60 13.10 -14.08
CA TYR A 400 -18.74 12.64 -13.00
C TYR A 400 -17.68 13.69 -12.67
N PRO A 401 -17.39 13.92 -11.36
CA PRO A 401 -16.28 14.76 -10.95
C PRO A 401 -14.93 14.23 -11.44
N SER A 402 -13.92 15.12 -11.45
CA SER A 402 -12.52 14.71 -11.68
C SER A 402 -12.08 13.66 -10.66
N ASP A 403 -11.08 12.87 -11.05
CA ASP A 403 -10.49 11.78 -10.29
C ASP A 403 -11.39 10.56 -10.02
N PHE A 404 -12.60 10.54 -10.59
CA PHE A 404 -13.36 9.29 -10.67
C PHE A 404 -12.66 8.31 -11.61
N ILE A 405 -12.71 7.04 -11.26
CA ILE A 405 -12.04 5.95 -11.98
C ILE A 405 -13.04 5.18 -12.82
N LEU A 406 -12.63 4.91 -14.06
CA LEU A 406 -13.33 4.00 -14.99
C LEU A 406 -12.63 2.65 -14.96
N ARG A 407 -13.42 1.59 -14.84
CA ARG A 407 -12.94 0.20 -14.92
C ARG A 407 -13.92 -0.67 -15.65
N LYS A 408 -13.44 -1.79 -16.20
CA LYS A 408 -14.31 -2.80 -16.84
C LYS A 408 -13.95 -4.19 -16.36
N LYS A 409 -14.93 -5.07 -16.29
CA LYS A 409 -14.70 -6.50 -16.06
C LYS A 409 -13.96 -7.08 -17.24
N LYS A 410 -12.98 -7.93 -16.99
CA LYS A 410 -12.28 -8.64 -18.08
C LYS A 410 -13.18 -9.75 -18.63
N GLU A 411 -13.15 -9.91 -19.94
CA GLU A 411 -13.66 -11.11 -20.56
C GLU A 411 -12.80 -12.30 -20.12
N SER A 412 -13.47 -13.37 -19.69
CA SER A 412 -12.83 -14.61 -19.19
C SER A 412 -12.22 -15.43 -20.32
#